data_580ca2d649c24c42231361302db03704
#
_entry.id   580ca2d649c24c42231361302db03704
#
_cell.length_a   1.000
_cell.length_b   1.000
_cell.length_c   1.000
_cell.angle_alpha   90.00
_cell.angle_beta   90.00
_cell.angle_gamma   90.00
#
_symmetry.space_group_name_H-M   'P 1'
#
loop_
_entity.id
_entity.type
_entity.pdbx_description
1 polymer ?
#
loop_
_entity_poly.entity_id
_entity_poly.type
_entity_poly.pdbx_seq_one_letter_code
_entity_poly.pdbx_strand_id
1 'polypeptide(L)'
;MRNLKILFSYLGAYRRDAILGVFFVSVETVLELFIPVIMANIIDVGVPAGDINYMLLQGAYMLVCAALSLVLGLGYACTSARVASGLGANLREAEYKKIQTLAFGNLDNYDASSLVTRMTTDITVIQNAVGNGFRPMVRGPVTLIVGLIYALMLSRPLATVFAIILPVLAIVLGAITYRVSPLYRQLQTSMDHLNGVVQEDLTAVRAVKAYVRAEHEEAKFDTVNTELAGTATKTFGSAVLNLPVFQLSMYVAALSILWIGGRMILAGKLGVGSLTGFMSYVLLIMNSLMMISNVFLLLTRALTSVGRIAEVLDEEPFIANPAGDLAIAAPADGSIEFRDVSFKYRADAAEDVLQHIDLRIESGSTVGILGGTGSGKSSLVQLIARLYDATEGAVLVGGRDVRDYDLAALRDAVGIVLQKNVLFTGTVRENLQWGNPQASDDELLAACRAACVDEFLDRIGGLDGELGQGSAGVSGGQKQRLCIARTLLKHPRVLIFDDSTSAVDMATDAKIREHIARIPDATVLIIAQRIASVMDADRIVVLDDGRVHGVGTHEELLAGDNIYQEIYASQMEFARNADAGDGSDDGCANDPFSSVACGSPLEGGERHA
;
A
#
# COMPACT_ATOMS: atom_id res chain seq x y z
N MET A 1 -16.89 0.20 16.42
CA MET A 1 -18.16 0.59 15.77
C MET A 1 -17.95 1.44 14.51
N ARG A 2 -16.98 2.38 14.48
CA ARG A 2 -16.64 3.20 13.29
C ARG A 2 -16.31 2.35 12.06
N ASN A 3 -15.40 1.39 12.18
CA ASN A 3 -14.96 0.52 11.08
C ASN A 3 -16.12 -0.30 10.44
N LEU A 4 -17.08 -0.76 11.25
CA LEU A 4 -18.27 -1.45 10.72
C LEU A 4 -19.18 -0.49 9.94
N LYS A 5 -19.35 0.75 10.40
CA LYS A 5 -20.13 1.76 9.65
C LYS A 5 -19.54 2.04 8.29
N ILE A 6 -18.20 2.11 8.18
CA ILE A 6 -17.49 2.29 6.91
C ILE A 6 -17.81 1.12 5.97
N LEU A 7 -17.66 -0.13 6.41
CA LEU A 7 -18.02 -1.30 5.59
C LEU A 7 -19.45 -1.23 5.08
N PHE A 8 -20.41 -0.91 5.96
CA PHE A 8 -21.81 -0.80 5.57
C PHE A 8 -22.09 0.36 4.60
N SER A 9 -21.34 1.46 4.67
CA SER A 9 -21.49 2.59 3.73
C SER A 9 -21.07 2.21 2.31
N TYR A 10 -19.97 1.44 2.18
CA TYR A 10 -19.44 1.01 0.88
C TYR A 10 -20.11 -0.24 0.29
N LEU A 11 -21.05 -0.87 1.00
CA LEU A 11 -21.90 -1.93 0.41
C LEU A 11 -22.75 -1.43 -0.76
N GLY A 12 -23.15 -0.16 -0.74
CA GLY A 12 -23.89 0.46 -1.85
C GLY A 12 -25.08 -0.36 -2.33
N ALA A 13 -25.10 -0.73 -3.61
CA ALA A 13 -26.13 -1.53 -4.25
C ALA A 13 -26.24 -2.98 -3.69
N TYR A 14 -25.17 -3.52 -3.11
CA TYR A 14 -25.09 -4.90 -2.62
C TYR A 14 -25.74 -5.12 -1.25
N ARG A 15 -26.31 -4.07 -0.63
CA ARG A 15 -27.04 -4.19 0.68
C ARG A 15 -28.20 -5.18 0.60
N ARG A 16 -28.92 -5.21 -0.52
CA ARG A 16 -30.04 -6.15 -0.73
C ARG A 16 -29.54 -7.59 -0.78
N ASP A 17 -28.45 -7.84 -1.49
CA ASP A 17 -27.84 -9.17 -1.58
C ASP A 17 -27.30 -9.63 -0.22
N ALA A 18 -26.75 -8.74 0.60
CA ALA A 18 -26.31 -9.06 1.95
C ALA A 18 -27.49 -9.49 2.86
N ILE A 19 -28.62 -8.77 2.82
CA ILE A 19 -29.83 -9.10 3.57
C ILE A 19 -30.40 -10.44 3.09
N LEU A 20 -30.48 -10.65 1.78
CA LEU A 20 -30.94 -11.92 1.19
C LEU A 20 -30.00 -13.07 1.60
N GLY A 21 -28.69 -12.85 1.66
CA GLY A 21 -27.72 -13.84 2.12
C GLY A 21 -27.98 -14.26 3.59
N VAL A 22 -28.24 -13.30 4.50
CA VAL A 22 -28.64 -13.60 5.88
C VAL A 22 -29.91 -14.44 5.91
N PHE A 23 -30.91 -14.05 5.14
CA PHE A 23 -32.18 -14.76 5.07
C PHE A 23 -31.98 -16.21 4.57
N PHE A 24 -31.26 -16.41 3.47
CA PHE A 24 -31.01 -17.74 2.91
C PHE A 24 -30.29 -18.65 3.89
N VAL A 25 -29.21 -18.19 4.53
CA VAL A 25 -28.48 -19.00 5.52
C VAL A 25 -29.34 -19.30 6.74
N SER A 26 -30.16 -18.36 7.21
CA SER A 26 -31.01 -18.57 8.39
C SER A 26 -32.07 -19.62 8.10
N VAL A 27 -32.78 -19.52 6.96
CA VAL A 27 -33.82 -20.49 6.57
C VAL A 27 -33.22 -21.86 6.25
N GLU A 28 -32.10 -21.90 5.50
CA GLU A 28 -31.31 -23.11 5.25
C GLU A 28 -31.01 -23.86 6.55
N THR A 29 -30.46 -23.13 7.56
CA THR A 29 -30.08 -23.71 8.84
C THR A 29 -31.28 -24.24 9.62
N VAL A 30 -32.39 -23.52 9.62
CA VAL A 30 -33.65 -23.99 10.28
C VAL A 30 -34.16 -25.28 9.64
N LEU A 31 -34.19 -25.35 8.31
CA LEU A 31 -34.65 -26.56 7.58
C LEU A 31 -33.71 -27.74 7.84
N GLU A 32 -32.42 -27.53 7.85
CA GLU A 32 -31.43 -28.57 8.14
C GLU A 32 -31.56 -29.10 9.57
N LEU A 33 -31.81 -28.23 10.54
CA LEU A 33 -32.07 -28.60 11.92
C LEU A 33 -33.40 -29.30 12.14
N PHE A 34 -34.36 -29.19 11.21
CA PHE A 34 -35.64 -29.86 11.30
C PHE A 34 -35.56 -31.35 10.88
N ILE A 35 -34.57 -31.73 10.06
CA ILE A 35 -34.37 -33.10 9.60
C ILE A 35 -34.26 -34.14 10.73
N PRO A 36 -33.48 -33.93 11.82
CA PRO A 36 -33.40 -34.85 12.95
C PRO A 36 -34.76 -35.04 13.67
N VAL A 37 -35.62 -34.02 13.69
CA VAL A 37 -36.97 -34.14 14.30
C VAL A 37 -37.83 -35.08 13.46
N ILE A 38 -37.82 -34.93 12.12
CA ILE A 38 -38.56 -35.83 11.21
C ILE A 38 -38.04 -37.27 11.37
N MET A 39 -36.71 -37.44 11.43
CA MET A 39 -36.09 -38.76 11.62
C MET A 39 -36.55 -39.39 12.96
N ALA A 40 -36.60 -38.62 14.05
CA ALA A 40 -37.10 -39.09 15.33
C ALA A 40 -38.54 -39.56 15.23
N ASN A 41 -39.40 -38.83 14.53
CA ASN A 41 -40.82 -39.24 14.32
C ASN A 41 -40.95 -40.51 13.49
N ILE A 42 -40.11 -40.72 12.49
CA ILE A 42 -40.11 -41.99 11.71
C ILE A 42 -39.82 -43.16 12.64
N ILE A 43 -38.80 -43.04 13.50
CA ILE A 43 -38.36 -44.13 14.35
C ILE A 43 -39.32 -44.35 15.54
N ASP A 44 -39.87 -43.29 16.12
CA ASP A 44 -40.67 -43.38 17.37
C ASP A 44 -42.14 -43.68 17.05
N VAL A 45 -42.68 -43.29 15.90
CA VAL A 45 -44.09 -43.44 15.53
C VAL A 45 -44.27 -44.40 14.36
N GLY A 46 -43.55 -44.18 13.26
CA GLY A 46 -43.76 -44.95 12.02
C GLY A 46 -43.32 -46.41 12.15
N VAL A 47 -42.15 -46.68 12.70
CA VAL A 47 -41.63 -48.05 12.85
C VAL A 47 -42.46 -48.90 13.82
N PRO A 48 -42.82 -48.44 15.03
CA PRO A 48 -43.66 -49.24 15.92
C PRO A 48 -45.08 -49.47 15.41
N ALA A 49 -45.64 -48.53 14.63
CA ALA A 49 -46.97 -48.68 14.02
C ALA A 49 -46.94 -49.55 12.74
N GLY A 50 -45.78 -49.84 12.19
CA GLY A 50 -45.65 -50.58 10.91
C GLY A 50 -46.26 -49.83 9.70
N ASP A 51 -46.48 -48.51 9.83
CA ASP A 51 -47.11 -47.69 8.79
C ASP A 51 -46.10 -47.20 7.76
N ILE A 52 -45.97 -47.97 6.68
CA ILE A 52 -45.05 -47.68 5.58
C ILE A 52 -45.41 -46.36 4.89
N ASN A 53 -46.71 -46.03 4.78
CA ASN A 53 -47.15 -44.80 4.13
C ASN A 53 -46.70 -43.55 4.95
N TYR A 54 -46.84 -43.62 6.27
CA TYR A 54 -46.36 -42.57 7.16
C TYR A 54 -44.82 -42.40 7.04
N MET A 55 -44.07 -43.50 7.03
CA MET A 55 -42.59 -43.46 6.88
C MET A 55 -42.18 -42.86 5.52
N LEU A 56 -42.83 -43.23 4.43
CA LEU A 56 -42.59 -42.68 3.08
C LEU A 56 -42.91 -41.18 3.04
N LEU A 57 -44.03 -40.76 3.64
CA LEU A 57 -44.42 -39.36 3.70
C LEU A 57 -43.39 -38.51 4.48
N GLN A 58 -42.96 -38.99 5.62
CA GLN A 58 -41.91 -38.31 6.43
C GLN A 58 -40.56 -38.30 5.70
N GLY A 59 -40.19 -39.38 5.00
CA GLY A 59 -39.04 -39.44 4.13
C GLY A 59 -39.09 -38.42 2.99
N ALA A 60 -40.29 -38.27 2.40
CA ALA A 60 -40.51 -37.23 1.38
C ALA A 60 -40.33 -35.82 1.95
N TYR A 61 -40.80 -35.53 3.18
CA TYR A 61 -40.55 -34.25 3.85
C TYR A 61 -39.06 -34.01 4.10
N MET A 62 -38.28 -35.02 4.50
CA MET A 62 -36.82 -34.90 4.64
C MET A 62 -36.17 -34.55 3.30
N LEU A 63 -36.55 -35.20 2.20
CA LEU A 63 -36.07 -34.90 0.86
C LEU A 63 -36.40 -33.46 0.43
N VAL A 64 -37.64 -33.02 0.68
CA VAL A 64 -38.04 -31.63 0.38
C VAL A 64 -37.23 -30.64 1.18
N CYS A 65 -37.03 -30.88 2.49
CA CYS A 65 -36.19 -30.03 3.32
C CYS A 65 -34.73 -29.97 2.81
N ALA A 66 -34.18 -31.13 2.44
CA ALA A 66 -32.79 -31.19 1.92
C ALA A 66 -32.66 -30.48 0.56
N ALA A 67 -33.63 -30.69 -0.35
CA ALA A 67 -33.65 -30.00 -1.65
C ALA A 67 -33.81 -28.50 -1.51
N LEU A 68 -34.66 -28.04 -0.60
CA LEU A 68 -34.86 -26.61 -0.33
C LEU A 68 -33.64 -26.00 0.31
N SER A 69 -32.99 -26.71 1.24
CA SER A 69 -31.71 -26.28 1.85
C SER A 69 -30.60 -26.15 0.81
N LEU A 70 -30.54 -27.09 -0.18
CA LEU A 70 -29.58 -26.97 -1.28
C LEU A 70 -29.83 -25.71 -2.12
N VAL A 71 -31.09 -25.44 -2.51
CA VAL A 71 -31.44 -24.24 -3.31
C VAL A 71 -31.08 -22.96 -2.54
N LEU A 72 -31.40 -22.90 -1.24
CA LEU A 72 -31.08 -21.74 -0.40
C LEU A 72 -29.57 -21.59 -0.21
N GLY A 73 -28.83 -22.69 -0.04
CA GLY A 73 -27.37 -22.70 0.04
C GLY A 73 -26.70 -22.18 -1.24
N LEU A 74 -27.21 -22.57 -2.41
CA LEU A 74 -26.76 -22.03 -3.71
C LEU A 74 -27.11 -20.54 -3.83
N GLY A 75 -28.31 -20.13 -3.43
CA GLY A 75 -28.72 -18.73 -3.38
C GLY A 75 -27.81 -17.89 -2.50
N TYR A 76 -27.46 -18.42 -1.32
CA TYR A 76 -26.48 -17.79 -0.44
C TYR A 76 -25.10 -17.67 -1.12
N ALA A 77 -24.58 -18.73 -1.73
CA ALA A 77 -23.27 -18.71 -2.37
C ALA A 77 -23.18 -17.62 -3.45
N CYS A 78 -24.24 -17.50 -4.28
CA CYS A 78 -24.31 -16.45 -5.29
C CYS A 78 -24.36 -15.03 -4.69
N THR A 79 -25.20 -14.81 -3.67
CA THR A 79 -25.31 -13.48 -3.02
C THR A 79 -24.05 -13.12 -2.28
N SER A 80 -23.44 -14.05 -1.53
CA SER A 80 -22.18 -13.83 -0.80
C SER A 80 -21.02 -13.48 -1.74
N ALA A 81 -20.89 -14.17 -2.87
CA ALA A 81 -19.87 -13.88 -3.87
C ALA A 81 -20.03 -12.46 -4.45
N ARG A 82 -21.27 -12.07 -4.77
CA ARG A 82 -21.58 -10.72 -5.27
C ARG A 82 -21.24 -9.65 -4.22
N VAL A 83 -21.64 -9.86 -2.98
CA VAL A 83 -21.37 -8.92 -1.87
C VAL A 83 -19.88 -8.79 -1.63
N ALA A 84 -19.14 -9.89 -1.54
CA ALA A 84 -17.69 -9.87 -1.30
C ALA A 84 -16.93 -9.17 -2.43
N SER A 85 -17.21 -9.54 -3.69
CA SER A 85 -16.55 -8.95 -4.86
C SER A 85 -16.94 -7.49 -5.05
N GLY A 86 -18.23 -7.16 -4.92
CA GLY A 86 -18.73 -5.80 -5.08
C GLY A 86 -18.25 -4.84 -4.01
N LEU A 87 -18.21 -5.28 -2.74
CA LEU A 87 -17.63 -4.48 -1.66
C LEU A 87 -16.15 -4.20 -1.91
N GLY A 88 -15.38 -5.21 -2.33
CA GLY A 88 -13.97 -5.04 -2.65
C GLY A 88 -13.73 -4.09 -3.82
N ALA A 89 -14.59 -4.14 -4.85
CA ALA A 89 -14.50 -3.20 -5.97
C ALA A 89 -14.79 -1.75 -5.53
N ASN A 90 -15.86 -1.55 -4.75
CA ASN A 90 -16.23 -0.22 -4.25
C ASN A 90 -15.15 0.38 -3.33
N LEU A 91 -14.52 -0.45 -2.47
CA LEU A 91 -13.44 0.01 -1.60
C LEU A 91 -12.20 0.41 -2.41
N ARG A 92 -11.79 -0.41 -3.40
CA ARG A 92 -10.65 -0.07 -4.27
C ARG A 92 -10.89 1.22 -5.04
N GLU A 93 -12.08 1.38 -5.61
CA GLU A 93 -12.44 2.59 -6.33
C GLU A 93 -12.41 3.82 -5.43
N ALA A 94 -12.98 3.73 -4.23
CA ALA A 94 -13.00 4.82 -3.27
C ALA A 94 -11.60 5.20 -2.79
N GLU A 95 -10.78 4.19 -2.44
CA GLU A 95 -9.41 4.40 -1.98
C GLU A 95 -8.53 4.99 -3.09
N TYR A 96 -8.63 4.46 -4.33
CA TYR A 96 -7.89 5.00 -5.46
C TYR A 96 -8.27 6.45 -5.76
N LYS A 97 -9.58 6.77 -5.80
CA LYS A 97 -10.05 8.15 -5.98
C LYS A 97 -9.54 9.07 -4.87
N LYS A 98 -9.55 8.58 -3.62
CA LYS A 98 -9.06 9.35 -2.48
C LYS A 98 -7.57 9.66 -2.59
N ILE A 99 -6.74 8.64 -2.92
CA ILE A 99 -5.29 8.82 -3.12
C ILE A 99 -5.01 9.89 -4.18
N GLN A 100 -5.79 9.94 -5.27
CA GLN A 100 -5.63 10.96 -6.31
C GLN A 100 -5.97 12.38 -5.85
N THR A 101 -6.71 12.54 -4.76
CA THR A 101 -7.02 13.87 -4.18
C THR A 101 -6.03 14.33 -3.12
N LEU A 102 -5.14 13.44 -2.65
CA LEU A 102 -4.16 13.76 -1.62
C LEU A 102 -3.04 14.65 -2.19
N ALA A 103 -2.58 15.60 -1.37
CA ALA A 103 -1.42 16.43 -1.67
C ALA A 103 -0.11 15.67 -1.39
N PHE A 104 1.02 16.21 -1.86
CA PHE A 104 2.34 15.63 -1.63
C PHE A 104 2.61 15.43 -0.13
N GLY A 105 2.35 16.45 0.71
CA GLY A 105 2.54 16.36 2.14
C GLY A 105 1.70 15.28 2.84
N ASN A 106 0.52 14.91 2.29
CA ASN A 106 -0.21 13.74 2.77
C ASN A 106 0.50 12.45 2.36
N LEU A 107 0.97 12.37 1.08
CA LEU A 107 1.61 11.17 0.53
C LEU A 107 2.97 10.89 1.18
N ASP A 108 3.68 11.91 1.65
CA ASP A 108 4.95 11.75 2.39
C ASP A 108 4.79 10.96 3.70
N ASN A 109 3.56 10.89 4.25
CA ASN A 109 3.25 10.10 5.43
C ASN A 109 3.00 8.61 5.11
N TYR A 110 2.96 8.22 3.83
CA TYR A 110 2.66 6.87 3.38
C TYR A 110 3.73 6.33 2.44
N ASP A 111 4.28 5.18 2.77
CA ASP A 111 5.06 4.43 1.78
C ASP A 111 4.17 3.93 0.64
N ALA A 112 4.64 4.05 -0.60
CA ALA A 112 3.91 3.55 -1.78
C ALA A 112 3.58 2.04 -1.66
N SER A 113 4.49 1.25 -1.10
CA SER A 113 4.28 -0.18 -0.82
C SER A 113 3.13 -0.43 0.16
N SER A 114 2.99 0.45 1.17
CA SER A 114 1.89 0.41 2.14
C SER A 114 0.54 0.70 1.48
N LEU A 115 0.46 1.72 0.62
CA LEU A 115 -0.76 2.04 -0.14
C LEU A 115 -1.16 0.88 -1.07
N VAL A 116 -0.20 0.29 -1.79
CA VAL A 116 -0.46 -0.90 -2.62
C VAL A 116 -1.00 -2.06 -1.79
N THR A 117 -0.43 -2.30 -0.60
CA THR A 117 -0.89 -3.37 0.30
C THR A 117 -2.32 -3.12 0.79
N ARG A 118 -2.68 -1.86 1.09
CA ARG A 118 -4.06 -1.48 1.49
C ARG A 118 -5.05 -1.75 0.36
N MET A 119 -4.73 -1.36 -0.88
CA MET A 119 -5.57 -1.57 -2.06
C MET A 119 -5.68 -3.04 -2.51
N THR A 120 -4.73 -3.90 -2.15
CA THR A 120 -4.69 -5.31 -2.59
C THR A 120 -4.97 -6.26 -1.44
N THR A 121 -4.00 -6.47 -0.56
CA THR A 121 -4.05 -7.48 0.50
C THR A 121 -5.14 -7.18 1.53
N ASP A 122 -5.24 -5.94 2.01
CA ASP A 122 -6.23 -5.57 3.03
C ASP A 122 -7.66 -5.71 2.51
N ILE A 123 -7.91 -5.28 1.27
CA ILE A 123 -9.22 -5.48 0.64
C ILE A 123 -9.51 -6.97 0.45
N THR A 124 -8.51 -7.78 0.09
CA THR A 124 -8.66 -9.24 -0.05
C THR A 124 -9.00 -9.90 1.29
N VAL A 125 -8.39 -9.46 2.39
CA VAL A 125 -8.74 -9.93 3.74
C VAL A 125 -10.19 -9.60 4.08
N ILE A 126 -10.66 -8.41 3.74
CA ILE A 126 -12.07 -8.01 3.93
C ILE A 126 -13.01 -8.85 3.04
N GLN A 127 -12.67 -9.04 1.75
CA GLN A 127 -13.44 -9.88 0.84
C GLN A 127 -13.56 -11.31 1.36
N ASN A 128 -12.47 -11.90 1.85
CA ASN A 128 -12.47 -13.24 2.43
C ASN A 128 -13.28 -13.31 3.73
N ALA A 129 -13.24 -12.27 4.56
CA ALA A 129 -14.05 -12.20 5.76
C ALA A 129 -15.55 -12.13 5.45
N VAL A 130 -15.93 -11.41 4.41
CA VAL A 130 -17.32 -11.35 3.94
C VAL A 130 -17.71 -12.65 3.21
N GLY A 131 -16.91 -13.13 2.27
CA GLY A 131 -17.21 -14.30 1.46
C GLY A 131 -17.28 -15.60 2.27
N ASN A 132 -16.26 -15.85 3.10
CA ASN A 132 -16.12 -17.10 3.85
C ASN A 132 -16.59 -16.98 5.31
N GLY A 133 -16.53 -15.79 5.90
CA GLY A 133 -16.87 -15.56 7.31
C GLY A 133 -18.35 -15.26 7.55
N PHE A 134 -19.05 -14.75 6.56
CA PHE A 134 -20.44 -14.33 6.71
C PHE A 134 -21.40 -15.52 6.97
N ARG A 135 -21.21 -16.66 6.27
CA ARG A 135 -22.00 -17.87 6.51
C ARG A 135 -21.83 -18.42 7.94
N PRO A 136 -20.62 -18.70 8.44
CA PRO A 136 -20.43 -19.16 9.81
C PRO A 136 -20.91 -18.15 10.86
N MET A 137 -20.78 -16.86 10.59
CA MET A 137 -21.23 -15.79 11.48
C MET A 137 -22.75 -15.79 11.70
N VAL A 138 -23.53 -16.10 10.67
CA VAL A 138 -24.99 -16.20 10.77
C VAL A 138 -25.41 -17.61 11.20
N ARG A 139 -24.87 -18.65 10.56
CA ARG A 139 -25.22 -20.04 10.82
C ARG A 139 -24.90 -20.49 12.24
N GLY A 140 -23.74 -20.09 12.80
CA GLY A 140 -23.33 -20.47 14.15
C GLY A 140 -24.37 -20.12 15.22
N PRO A 141 -24.72 -18.83 15.40
CA PRO A 141 -25.75 -18.41 16.36
C PRO A 141 -27.12 -19.01 16.08
N VAL A 142 -27.55 -19.09 14.80
CA VAL A 142 -28.84 -19.68 14.42
C VAL A 142 -28.88 -21.17 14.79
N THR A 143 -27.82 -21.93 14.50
CA THR A 143 -27.72 -23.34 14.87
C THR A 143 -27.76 -23.53 16.40
N LEU A 144 -27.06 -22.68 17.13
CA LEU A 144 -27.05 -22.75 18.59
C LEU A 144 -28.45 -22.50 19.19
N ILE A 145 -29.12 -21.43 18.76
CA ILE A 145 -30.43 -21.03 19.30
C ILE A 145 -31.51 -22.02 18.86
N VAL A 146 -31.64 -22.26 17.56
CA VAL A 146 -32.70 -23.13 17.00
C VAL A 146 -32.47 -24.59 17.37
N GLY A 147 -31.19 -25.04 17.34
CA GLY A 147 -30.84 -26.39 17.77
C GLY A 147 -31.19 -26.65 19.24
N LEU A 148 -30.94 -25.67 20.11
CA LEU A 148 -31.34 -25.78 21.54
C LEU A 148 -32.86 -25.78 21.69
N ILE A 149 -33.60 -24.97 20.92
CA ILE A 149 -35.06 -24.98 20.92
C ILE A 149 -35.59 -26.36 20.50
N TYR A 150 -35.10 -26.95 19.44
CA TYR A 150 -35.51 -28.27 18.98
C TYR A 150 -35.10 -29.37 19.99
N ALA A 151 -33.93 -29.29 20.58
CA ALA A 151 -33.51 -30.19 21.66
C ALA A 151 -34.47 -30.11 22.86
N LEU A 152 -34.90 -28.92 23.27
CA LEU A 152 -35.88 -28.70 24.35
C LEU A 152 -37.28 -29.26 23.99
N MET A 153 -37.65 -29.18 22.74
CA MET A 153 -38.92 -29.75 22.23
C MET A 153 -38.87 -31.28 22.22
N LEU A 154 -37.74 -31.89 21.89
CA LEU A 154 -37.58 -33.34 21.88
C LEU A 154 -37.55 -33.93 23.29
N SER A 155 -36.76 -33.37 24.21
CA SER A 155 -36.67 -33.83 25.59
C SER A 155 -36.05 -32.77 26.53
N ARG A 156 -36.88 -32.16 27.37
CA ARG A 156 -36.41 -31.19 28.36
C ARG A 156 -35.33 -31.76 29.31
N PRO A 157 -35.47 -33.01 29.85
CA PRO A 157 -34.44 -33.58 30.72
C PRO A 157 -33.08 -33.79 30.02
N LEU A 158 -33.07 -34.15 28.74
CA LEU A 158 -31.81 -34.31 27.97
C LEU A 158 -31.18 -32.95 27.63
N ALA A 159 -31.99 -31.93 27.41
CA ALA A 159 -31.50 -30.59 27.11
C ALA A 159 -30.72 -29.95 28.27
N THR A 160 -30.90 -30.39 29.50
CA THR A 160 -30.10 -29.93 30.65
C THR A 160 -28.62 -30.26 30.50
N VAL A 161 -28.27 -31.30 29.73
CA VAL A 161 -26.88 -31.64 29.41
C VAL A 161 -26.20 -30.50 28.65
N PHE A 162 -26.91 -29.90 27.69
CA PHE A 162 -26.37 -28.73 26.95
C PHE A 162 -26.24 -27.51 27.85
N ALA A 163 -27.19 -27.29 28.77
CA ALA A 163 -27.12 -26.16 29.71
C ALA A 163 -25.88 -26.21 30.63
N ILE A 164 -25.30 -27.40 30.84
CA ILE A 164 -24.09 -27.60 31.62
C ILE A 164 -22.85 -27.58 30.73
N ILE A 165 -22.85 -28.36 29.67
CA ILE A 165 -21.65 -28.61 28.83
C ILE A 165 -21.27 -27.38 27.98
N LEU A 166 -22.27 -26.66 27.43
CA LEU A 166 -21.98 -25.49 26.57
C LEU A 166 -21.27 -24.34 27.35
N PRO A 167 -21.75 -23.93 28.53
CA PRO A 167 -21.02 -22.92 29.33
C PRO A 167 -19.62 -23.40 29.75
N VAL A 168 -19.49 -24.67 30.19
CA VAL A 168 -18.19 -25.23 30.56
C VAL A 168 -17.23 -25.21 29.37
N LEU A 169 -17.67 -25.67 28.19
CA LEU A 169 -16.87 -25.65 26.99
C LEU A 169 -16.51 -24.20 26.60
N ALA A 170 -17.45 -23.26 26.64
CA ALA A 170 -17.21 -21.86 26.32
C ALA A 170 -16.17 -21.23 27.26
N ILE A 171 -16.24 -21.54 28.57
CA ILE A 171 -15.26 -21.05 29.55
C ILE A 171 -13.87 -21.63 29.27
N VAL A 172 -13.78 -22.94 29.03
CA VAL A 172 -12.48 -23.61 28.78
C VAL A 172 -11.86 -23.13 27.47
N LEU A 173 -12.64 -23.04 26.39
CA LEU A 173 -12.17 -22.49 25.11
C LEU A 173 -11.75 -21.03 25.24
N GLY A 174 -12.53 -20.23 25.98
CA GLY A 174 -12.21 -18.85 26.30
C GLY A 174 -10.90 -18.72 27.07
N ALA A 175 -10.67 -19.57 28.06
CA ALA A 175 -9.44 -19.60 28.85
C ALA A 175 -8.22 -19.99 28.00
N ILE A 176 -8.36 -21.00 27.12
CA ILE A 176 -7.31 -21.39 26.17
C ILE A 176 -7.00 -20.21 25.24
N THR A 177 -8.01 -19.61 24.63
CA THR A 177 -7.85 -18.47 23.71
C THR A 177 -7.17 -17.30 24.40
N TYR A 178 -7.57 -16.96 25.62
CA TYR A 178 -6.94 -15.90 26.41
C TYR A 178 -5.47 -16.18 26.68
N ARG A 179 -5.12 -17.42 26.99
CA ARG A 179 -3.73 -17.83 27.27
C ARG A 179 -2.85 -17.92 26.00
N VAL A 180 -3.42 -18.29 24.88
CA VAL A 180 -2.73 -18.44 23.60
C VAL A 180 -2.59 -17.11 22.83
N SER A 181 -3.50 -16.17 23.02
CA SER A 181 -3.48 -14.87 22.35
C SER A 181 -2.16 -14.09 22.49
N PRO A 182 -1.52 -13.97 23.68
CA PRO A 182 -0.22 -13.32 23.79
C PRO A 182 0.90 -14.08 23.09
N LEU A 183 0.83 -15.42 23.04
CA LEU A 183 1.80 -16.24 22.32
C LEU A 183 1.75 -15.99 20.82
N TYR A 184 0.55 -15.80 20.23
CA TYR A 184 0.41 -15.42 18.83
C TYR A 184 1.02 -14.04 18.55
N ARG A 185 0.92 -13.09 19.48
CA ARG A 185 1.59 -11.78 19.32
C ARG A 185 3.10 -11.92 19.35
N GLN A 186 3.65 -12.73 20.28
CA GLN A 186 5.09 -13.01 20.31
C GLN A 186 5.55 -13.69 19.02
N LEU A 187 4.79 -14.67 18.52
CA LEU A 187 5.06 -15.32 17.25
C LEU A 187 5.10 -14.33 16.10
N GLN A 188 4.14 -13.39 16.06
CA GLN A 188 4.13 -12.34 15.04
C GLN A 188 5.37 -11.45 15.15
N THR A 189 5.75 -11.02 16.36
CA THR A 189 6.97 -10.20 16.56
C THR A 189 8.23 -10.93 16.12
N SER A 190 8.38 -12.24 16.44
CA SER A 190 9.52 -13.04 15.98
C SER A 190 9.51 -13.22 14.45
N MET A 191 8.32 -13.33 13.81
CA MET A 191 8.19 -13.39 12.36
C MET A 191 8.58 -12.05 11.71
N ASP A 192 8.16 -10.92 12.28
CA ASP A 192 8.51 -9.59 11.79
C ASP A 192 10.02 -9.34 11.91
N HIS A 193 10.65 -9.83 12.99
CA HIS A 193 12.11 -9.79 13.17
C HIS A 193 12.84 -10.60 12.10
N LEU A 194 12.39 -11.85 11.84
CA LEU A 194 12.95 -12.67 10.76
C LEU A 194 12.82 -11.98 9.40
N ASN A 195 11.64 -11.46 9.09
CA ASN A 195 11.41 -10.73 7.83
C ASN A 195 12.34 -9.51 7.70
N GLY A 196 12.58 -8.79 8.80
CA GLY A 196 13.53 -7.67 8.83
C GLY A 196 14.95 -8.11 8.46
N VAL A 197 15.44 -9.18 9.08
CA VAL A 197 16.79 -9.73 8.79
C VAL A 197 16.90 -10.19 7.33
N VAL A 198 15.91 -10.92 6.82
CA VAL A 198 15.90 -11.39 5.42
C VAL A 198 15.83 -10.21 4.45
N GLN A 199 15.01 -9.20 4.72
CA GLN A 199 14.90 -8.03 3.85
C GLN A 199 16.20 -7.21 3.82
N GLU A 200 16.86 -7.05 4.99
CA GLU A 200 18.16 -6.39 5.10
C GLU A 200 19.22 -7.14 4.27
N ASP A 201 19.35 -8.46 4.47
CA ASP A 201 20.31 -9.29 3.75
C ASP A 201 20.08 -9.28 2.22
N LEU A 202 18.83 -9.48 1.77
CA LEU A 202 18.49 -9.44 0.34
C LEU A 202 18.75 -8.07 -0.30
N THR A 203 18.50 -6.99 0.43
CA THR A 203 18.78 -5.64 -0.06
C THR A 203 20.29 -5.40 -0.15
N ALA A 204 21.05 -5.89 0.82
CA ALA A 204 22.49 -5.72 0.92
C ALA A 204 23.29 -6.90 0.31
N VAL A 205 22.66 -7.85 -0.39
CA VAL A 205 23.30 -9.10 -0.82
C VAL A 205 24.58 -8.90 -1.65
N ARG A 206 24.64 -7.80 -2.42
CA ARG A 206 25.86 -7.45 -3.17
C ARG A 206 27.00 -7.06 -2.24
N ALA A 207 26.71 -6.33 -1.17
CA ALA A 207 27.70 -5.96 -0.15
C ALA A 207 28.14 -7.21 0.63
N VAL A 208 27.22 -8.07 1.06
CA VAL A 208 27.52 -9.33 1.75
C VAL A 208 28.51 -10.16 0.94
N LYS A 209 28.28 -10.29 -0.38
CA LYS A 209 29.17 -11.01 -1.30
C LYS A 209 30.50 -10.29 -1.51
N ALA A 210 30.49 -8.96 -1.65
CA ALA A 210 31.71 -8.18 -1.86
C ALA A 210 32.66 -8.23 -0.64
N TYR A 211 32.10 -8.27 0.56
CA TYR A 211 32.86 -8.36 1.81
C TYR A 211 33.08 -9.78 2.30
N VAL A 212 32.61 -10.82 1.56
CA VAL A 212 32.73 -12.25 1.90
C VAL A 212 32.21 -12.53 3.32
N ARG A 213 31.03 -11.99 3.66
CA ARG A 213 30.41 -12.10 4.99
C ARG A 213 29.20 -13.03 5.04
N ALA A 214 29.08 -13.99 4.11
CA ALA A 214 27.96 -14.94 4.06
C ALA A 214 27.77 -15.72 5.36
N GLU A 215 28.86 -16.26 5.94
CA GLU A 215 28.80 -17.03 7.20
C GLU A 215 28.27 -16.21 8.38
N HIS A 216 28.55 -14.90 8.40
CA HIS A 216 28.06 -14.00 9.45
C HIS A 216 26.55 -13.81 9.34
N GLU A 217 26.03 -13.57 8.13
CA GLU A 217 24.59 -13.41 7.89
C GLU A 217 23.83 -14.73 8.08
N GLU A 218 24.42 -15.87 7.68
CA GLU A 218 23.87 -17.21 7.97
C GLU A 218 23.71 -17.45 9.48
N ALA A 219 24.73 -17.11 10.28
CA ALA A 219 24.67 -17.25 11.74
C ALA A 219 23.62 -16.33 12.37
N LYS A 220 23.48 -15.08 11.87
CA LYS A 220 22.46 -14.11 12.29
C LYS A 220 21.06 -14.64 11.96
N PHE A 221 20.86 -15.15 10.75
CA PHE A 221 19.60 -15.76 10.30
C PHE A 221 19.25 -16.99 11.16
N ASP A 222 20.20 -17.90 11.39
CA ASP A 222 19.98 -19.13 12.16
C ASP A 222 19.54 -18.83 13.59
N THR A 223 20.12 -17.79 14.21
CA THR A 223 19.74 -17.35 15.55
C THR A 223 18.26 -16.91 15.59
N VAL A 224 17.84 -16.06 14.66
CA VAL A 224 16.47 -15.53 14.60
C VAL A 224 15.48 -16.64 14.19
N ASN A 225 15.87 -17.51 13.26
CA ASN A 225 15.07 -18.64 12.81
C ASN A 225 14.83 -19.65 13.94
N THR A 226 15.85 -19.93 14.75
CA THR A 226 15.75 -20.82 15.92
C THR A 226 14.83 -20.22 16.99
N GLU A 227 14.90 -18.89 17.23
CA GLU A 227 13.99 -18.18 18.13
C GLU A 227 12.54 -18.28 17.64
N LEU A 228 12.31 -18.03 16.35
CA LEU A 228 11.00 -18.17 15.71
C LEU A 228 10.45 -19.59 15.85
N ALA A 229 11.27 -20.60 15.56
CA ALA A 229 10.89 -22.02 15.68
C ALA A 229 10.50 -22.37 17.11
N GLY A 230 11.25 -21.90 18.10
CA GLY A 230 10.94 -22.07 19.52
C GLY A 230 9.61 -21.42 19.94
N THR A 231 9.39 -20.19 19.49
CA THR A 231 8.15 -19.44 19.76
C THR A 231 6.96 -20.09 19.04
N ALA A 232 7.13 -20.54 17.80
CA ALA A 232 6.12 -21.24 17.03
C ALA A 232 5.71 -22.56 17.71
N THR A 233 6.69 -23.36 18.16
CA THR A 233 6.45 -24.63 18.85
C THR A 233 5.63 -24.43 20.13
N LYS A 234 5.96 -23.42 20.94
CA LYS A 234 5.19 -23.07 22.16
C LYS A 234 3.77 -22.63 21.83
N THR A 235 3.63 -21.78 20.81
CA THR A 235 2.34 -21.22 20.40
C THR A 235 1.42 -22.30 19.85
N PHE A 236 1.89 -23.08 18.87
CA PHE A 236 1.10 -24.13 18.25
C PHE A 236 0.84 -25.29 19.21
N GLY A 237 1.82 -25.66 20.03
CA GLY A 237 1.63 -26.67 21.07
C GLY A 237 0.53 -26.31 22.08
N SER A 238 0.41 -25.01 22.43
CA SER A 238 -0.68 -24.52 23.27
C SER A 238 -2.01 -24.44 22.52
N ALA A 239 -1.99 -24.04 21.26
CA ALA A 239 -3.19 -23.91 20.42
C ALA A 239 -3.82 -25.26 20.05
N VAL A 240 -3.01 -26.29 19.88
CA VAL A 240 -3.47 -27.67 19.58
C VAL A 240 -4.39 -28.23 20.66
N LEU A 241 -4.27 -27.80 21.94
CA LEU A 241 -5.17 -28.22 23.01
C LEU A 241 -6.65 -27.90 22.77
N ASN A 242 -6.94 -26.94 21.90
CA ASN A 242 -8.29 -26.53 21.57
C ASN A 242 -9.14 -27.69 20.99
N LEU A 243 -8.57 -28.46 20.07
CA LEU A 243 -9.27 -29.57 19.42
C LEU A 243 -9.53 -30.77 20.34
N PRO A 244 -8.58 -31.29 21.13
CA PRO A 244 -8.83 -32.35 22.10
C PRO A 244 -9.87 -31.97 23.17
N VAL A 245 -9.82 -30.75 23.68
CA VAL A 245 -10.81 -30.25 24.67
C VAL A 245 -12.21 -30.23 24.06
N PHE A 246 -12.33 -29.74 22.84
CA PHE A 246 -13.60 -29.76 22.09
C PHE A 246 -14.12 -31.19 21.90
N GLN A 247 -13.27 -32.11 21.42
CA GLN A 247 -13.62 -33.53 21.22
C GLN A 247 -14.01 -34.22 22.52
N LEU A 248 -13.25 -33.99 23.60
CA LEU A 248 -13.56 -34.54 24.91
C LEU A 248 -14.96 -34.06 25.39
N SER A 249 -15.22 -32.74 25.27
CA SER A 249 -16.53 -32.19 25.64
C SER A 249 -17.67 -32.77 24.82
N MET A 250 -17.45 -33.01 23.52
CA MET A 250 -18.41 -33.65 22.62
C MET A 250 -18.70 -35.11 23.04
N TYR A 251 -17.64 -35.89 23.35
CA TYR A 251 -17.81 -37.27 23.83
C TYR A 251 -18.49 -37.34 25.20
N VAL A 252 -18.14 -36.45 26.12
CA VAL A 252 -18.81 -36.36 27.43
C VAL A 252 -20.29 -36.02 27.25
N ALA A 253 -20.64 -35.08 26.36
CA ALA A 253 -22.02 -34.77 26.03
C ALA A 253 -22.75 -36.00 25.48
N ALA A 254 -22.16 -36.66 24.49
CA ALA A 254 -22.72 -37.84 23.84
C ALA A 254 -22.96 -38.99 24.82
N LEU A 255 -21.94 -39.32 25.65
CA LEU A 255 -22.05 -40.36 26.66
C LEU A 255 -23.09 -40.02 27.73
N SER A 256 -23.15 -38.77 28.18
CA SER A 256 -24.15 -38.32 29.17
C SER A 256 -25.57 -38.46 28.62
N ILE A 257 -25.79 -38.07 27.34
CA ILE A 257 -27.08 -38.19 26.67
C ILE A 257 -27.46 -39.65 26.42
N LEU A 258 -26.51 -40.51 26.00
CA LEU A 258 -26.76 -41.95 25.88
C LEU A 258 -27.11 -42.60 27.19
N TRP A 259 -26.39 -42.25 28.28
CA TRP A 259 -26.66 -42.80 29.60
C TRP A 259 -28.02 -42.37 30.15
N ILE A 260 -28.31 -41.05 30.16
CA ILE A 260 -29.57 -40.52 30.67
C ILE A 260 -30.74 -40.96 29.75
N GLY A 261 -30.57 -40.83 28.44
CA GLY A 261 -31.59 -41.22 27.45
C GLY A 261 -31.86 -42.70 27.47
N GLY A 262 -30.85 -43.57 27.60
CA GLY A 262 -31.02 -45.01 27.75
C GLY A 262 -31.84 -45.39 28.99
N ARG A 263 -31.55 -44.75 30.13
CA ARG A 263 -32.39 -44.93 31.32
C ARG A 263 -33.84 -44.44 31.15
N MET A 264 -34.06 -43.36 30.41
CA MET A 264 -35.38 -42.85 30.09
C MET A 264 -36.16 -43.78 29.15
N ILE A 265 -35.46 -44.39 28.16
CA ILE A 265 -36.05 -45.38 27.26
C ILE A 265 -36.48 -46.62 28.04
N LEU A 266 -35.63 -47.16 28.94
CA LEU A 266 -35.96 -48.30 29.78
C LEU A 266 -37.15 -47.99 30.73
N ALA A 267 -37.33 -46.74 31.10
CA ALA A 267 -38.46 -46.28 31.90
C ALA A 267 -39.73 -45.93 31.06
N GLY A 268 -39.68 -46.15 29.75
CA GLY A 268 -40.82 -45.83 28.83
C GLY A 268 -41.12 -44.32 28.66
N LYS A 269 -40.17 -43.43 29.01
CA LYS A 269 -40.34 -41.98 29.03
C LYS A 269 -39.80 -41.29 27.77
N LEU A 270 -39.02 -42.00 26.96
CA LEU A 270 -38.38 -41.47 25.77
C LEU A 270 -38.37 -42.53 24.66
N GLY A 271 -38.61 -42.15 23.41
CA GLY A 271 -38.45 -43.00 22.23
C GLY A 271 -36.98 -43.15 21.80
N VAL A 272 -36.67 -44.21 21.10
CA VAL A 272 -35.35 -44.47 20.52
C VAL A 272 -35.00 -43.43 19.43
N GLY A 273 -36.00 -43.02 18.63
CA GLY A 273 -35.86 -42.01 17.58
C GLY A 273 -35.55 -40.63 18.18
N SER A 274 -36.20 -40.27 19.28
CA SER A 274 -35.92 -39.03 20.02
C SER A 274 -34.49 -39.01 20.51
N LEU A 275 -33.94 -40.11 21.03
CA LEU A 275 -32.55 -40.21 21.43
C LEU A 275 -31.59 -40.03 20.26
N THR A 276 -31.87 -40.69 19.12
CA THR A 276 -31.08 -40.60 17.90
C THR A 276 -31.08 -39.17 17.32
N GLY A 277 -32.25 -38.52 17.29
CA GLY A 277 -32.37 -37.12 16.90
C GLY A 277 -31.55 -36.18 17.83
N PHE A 278 -31.61 -36.47 19.14
CA PHE A 278 -30.84 -35.71 20.13
C PHE A 278 -29.31 -35.83 19.93
N MET A 279 -28.84 -37.05 19.58
CA MET A 279 -27.43 -37.27 19.25
C MET A 279 -26.97 -36.46 18.03
N SER A 280 -27.84 -36.30 17.02
CA SER A 280 -27.56 -35.43 15.87
C SER A 280 -27.39 -33.96 16.30
N TYR A 281 -28.23 -33.48 17.25
CA TYR A 281 -28.09 -32.12 17.79
C TYR A 281 -26.81 -31.91 18.59
N VAL A 282 -26.27 -32.92 19.25
CA VAL A 282 -24.97 -32.82 19.92
C VAL A 282 -23.90 -32.37 18.92
N LEU A 283 -23.79 -33.05 17.80
CA LEU A 283 -22.80 -32.74 16.77
C LEU A 283 -23.02 -31.33 16.20
N LEU A 284 -24.26 -30.97 15.85
CA LEU A 284 -24.58 -29.69 15.22
C LEU A 284 -24.35 -28.49 16.17
N ILE A 285 -24.82 -28.60 17.43
CA ILE A 285 -24.69 -27.53 18.43
C ILE A 285 -23.24 -27.36 18.85
N MET A 286 -22.49 -28.46 19.08
CA MET A 286 -21.09 -28.38 19.43
C MET A 286 -20.26 -27.74 18.29
N ASN A 287 -20.45 -28.18 17.02
CA ASN A 287 -19.79 -27.57 15.89
C ASN A 287 -20.14 -26.09 15.71
N SER A 288 -21.36 -25.67 16.04
CA SER A 288 -21.75 -24.25 15.94
C SER A 288 -20.91 -23.35 16.86
N LEU A 289 -20.58 -23.81 18.05
CA LEU A 289 -19.72 -23.07 18.99
C LEU A 289 -18.29 -22.92 18.44
N MET A 290 -17.75 -23.96 17.79
CA MET A 290 -16.45 -23.91 17.15
C MET A 290 -16.45 -22.95 15.95
N MET A 291 -17.54 -22.93 15.14
CA MET A 291 -17.71 -21.97 14.06
C MET A 291 -17.70 -20.52 14.55
N ILE A 292 -18.42 -20.22 15.62
CA ILE A 292 -18.46 -18.88 16.26
C ILE A 292 -17.05 -18.45 16.68
N SER A 293 -16.28 -19.35 17.30
CA SER A 293 -14.90 -19.08 17.73
C SER A 293 -13.98 -18.72 16.54
N ASN A 294 -14.07 -19.48 15.45
CA ASN A 294 -13.24 -19.25 14.25
C ASN A 294 -13.58 -17.94 13.55
N VAL A 295 -14.86 -17.57 13.50
CA VAL A 295 -15.33 -16.30 12.91
C VAL A 295 -14.78 -15.11 13.65
N PHE A 296 -14.65 -15.18 14.96
CA PHE A 296 -14.12 -14.09 15.77
C PHE A 296 -12.70 -13.69 15.35
N LEU A 297 -11.82 -14.67 15.09
CA LEU A 297 -10.46 -14.41 14.60
C LEU A 297 -10.45 -13.77 13.21
N LEU A 298 -11.30 -14.28 12.31
CA LEU A 298 -11.42 -13.74 10.95
C LEU A 298 -11.92 -12.30 10.96
N LEU A 299 -12.93 -12.01 11.79
CA LEU A 299 -13.49 -10.68 11.94
C LEU A 299 -12.47 -9.68 12.52
N THR A 300 -11.68 -10.11 13.51
CA THR A 300 -10.65 -9.27 14.13
C THR A 300 -9.61 -8.83 13.07
N ARG A 301 -9.14 -9.75 12.22
CA ARG A 301 -8.22 -9.43 11.13
C ARG A 301 -8.84 -8.46 10.12
N ALA A 302 -10.08 -8.73 9.71
CA ALA A 302 -10.79 -7.86 8.78
C ALA A 302 -10.99 -6.45 9.34
N LEU A 303 -11.35 -6.31 10.62
CA LEU A 303 -11.52 -5.00 11.27
C LEU A 303 -10.20 -4.20 11.35
N THR A 304 -9.06 -4.86 11.47
CA THR A 304 -7.74 -4.22 11.42
C THR A 304 -7.47 -3.68 10.01
N SER A 305 -7.72 -4.49 8.97
CA SER A 305 -7.57 -4.05 7.56
C SER A 305 -8.52 -2.91 7.21
N VAL A 306 -9.78 -2.95 7.70
CA VAL A 306 -10.71 -1.83 7.55
C VAL A 306 -10.19 -0.57 8.23
N GLY A 307 -9.54 -0.69 9.39
CA GLY A 307 -8.92 0.44 10.10
C GLY A 307 -7.86 1.12 9.25
N ARG A 308 -6.96 0.35 8.60
CA ARG A 308 -5.92 0.89 7.73
C ARG A 308 -6.47 1.56 6.46
N ILE A 309 -7.51 0.98 5.86
CA ILE A 309 -8.20 1.60 4.71
C ILE A 309 -8.92 2.89 5.15
N ALA A 310 -9.55 2.87 6.32
CA ALA A 310 -10.24 4.03 6.88
C ALA A 310 -9.29 5.22 7.13
N GLU A 311 -8.04 4.97 7.54
CA GLU A 311 -7.03 6.02 7.69
C GLU A 311 -6.84 6.79 6.38
N VAL A 312 -6.71 6.09 5.25
CA VAL A 312 -6.56 6.74 3.92
C VAL A 312 -7.84 7.44 3.49
N LEU A 313 -9.00 6.82 3.71
CA LEU A 313 -10.29 7.38 3.27
C LEU A 313 -10.70 8.63 4.08
N ASP A 314 -10.33 8.68 5.37
CA ASP A 314 -10.62 9.79 6.27
C ASP A 314 -9.55 10.90 6.20
N GLU A 315 -8.40 10.65 5.55
CA GLU A 315 -7.32 11.63 5.39
C GLU A 315 -7.81 12.87 4.64
N GLU A 316 -7.67 14.05 5.21
CA GLU A 316 -8.03 15.31 4.55
C GLU A 316 -6.85 15.82 3.71
N PRO A 317 -7.08 16.20 2.43
CA PRO A 317 -6.03 16.80 1.61
C PRO A 317 -5.52 18.09 2.26
N PHE A 318 -4.21 18.22 2.45
CA PHE A 318 -3.60 19.45 2.98
C PHE A 318 -3.77 20.62 2.03
N ILE A 319 -3.86 20.34 0.74
CA ILE A 319 -4.05 21.33 -0.31
C ILE A 319 -5.34 21.02 -1.05
N ALA A 320 -6.23 22.00 -1.14
CA ALA A 320 -7.47 21.91 -1.87
C ALA A 320 -7.70 23.20 -2.67
N ASN A 321 -8.56 23.13 -3.67
CA ASN A 321 -9.01 24.30 -4.39
C ASN A 321 -9.73 25.28 -3.44
N PRO A 322 -9.62 26.60 -3.66
CA PRO A 322 -10.44 27.58 -2.98
C PRO A 322 -11.93 27.26 -3.11
N ALA A 323 -12.71 27.56 -2.07
CA ALA A 323 -14.14 27.28 -2.07
C ALA A 323 -14.91 28.21 -3.02
N GLY A 324 -15.74 27.64 -3.90
CA GLY A 324 -16.65 28.36 -4.78
C GLY A 324 -15.99 29.04 -5.99
N ASP A 325 -16.68 30.04 -6.58
CA ASP A 325 -16.25 30.79 -7.79
C ASP A 325 -15.07 31.76 -7.53
N LEU A 326 -14.39 31.64 -6.40
CA LEU A 326 -13.25 32.48 -6.02
C LEU A 326 -11.92 32.04 -6.65
N ALA A 327 -11.86 30.84 -7.21
CA ALA A 327 -10.67 30.33 -7.84
C ALA A 327 -10.32 31.09 -9.12
N ILE A 328 -9.07 31.58 -9.19
CA ILE A 328 -8.57 32.30 -10.36
C ILE A 328 -8.18 31.30 -11.44
N ALA A 329 -8.59 31.54 -12.68
CA ALA A 329 -8.45 30.58 -13.75
C ALA A 329 -6.98 30.32 -14.17
N ALA A 330 -6.14 31.34 -14.28
CA ALA A 330 -4.73 31.19 -14.65
C ALA A 330 -3.88 32.39 -14.23
N PRO A 331 -2.57 32.22 -14.00
CA PRO A 331 -1.63 33.33 -13.83
C PRO A 331 -1.62 34.28 -15.02
N ALA A 332 -1.50 35.60 -14.77
CA ALA A 332 -1.47 36.60 -15.80
C ALA A 332 -0.17 36.56 -16.63
N ASP A 333 0.96 36.35 -15.94
CA ASP A 333 2.30 36.25 -16.52
C ASP A 333 3.15 35.25 -15.72
N GLY A 334 4.44 35.13 -16.04
CA GLY A 334 5.39 34.23 -15.38
C GLY A 334 6.16 34.86 -14.22
N SER A 335 5.78 36.04 -13.72
CA SER A 335 6.47 36.65 -12.58
C SER A 335 6.25 35.84 -11.30
N ILE A 336 7.29 35.75 -10.45
CA ILE A 336 7.25 35.01 -9.21
C ILE A 336 7.76 35.92 -8.09
N GLU A 337 7.06 35.93 -6.95
CA GLU A 337 7.47 36.70 -5.78
C GLU A 337 7.25 35.88 -4.51
N PHE A 338 8.31 35.76 -3.71
CA PHE A 338 8.27 35.23 -2.37
C PHE A 338 8.28 36.41 -1.40
N ARG A 339 7.35 36.45 -0.46
CA ARG A 339 7.21 37.52 0.55
C ARG A 339 7.31 36.90 1.92
N ASP A 340 8.44 37.07 2.58
CA ASP A 340 8.74 36.57 3.93
C ASP A 340 8.34 35.10 4.11
N VAL A 341 8.75 34.23 3.15
CA VAL A 341 8.32 32.84 3.09
C VAL A 341 9.18 31.96 3.97
N SER A 342 8.54 31.27 4.93
CA SER A 342 9.14 30.17 5.68
C SER A 342 8.40 28.86 5.38
N PHE A 343 9.13 27.76 5.40
CA PHE A 343 8.59 26.44 5.06
C PHE A 343 9.24 25.30 5.83
N LYS A 344 8.40 24.37 6.28
CA LYS A 344 8.80 23.05 6.81
C LYS A 344 7.85 21.95 6.31
N TYR A 345 8.39 20.76 6.09
CA TYR A 345 7.62 19.60 5.61
C TYR A 345 6.67 19.05 6.67
N ARG A 346 7.03 19.18 7.95
CA ARG A 346 6.24 18.68 9.08
C ARG A 346 6.07 19.78 10.13
N ALA A 347 4.86 19.94 10.60
CA ALA A 347 4.53 20.97 11.60
C ALA A 347 5.31 20.80 12.93
N ASP A 348 5.74 19.57 13.26
CA ASP A 348 6.51 19.24 14.45
C ASP A 348 8.04 19.30 14.24
N ALA A 349 8.53 19.66 13.05
CA ALA A 349 9.94 19.83 12.77
C ALA A 349 10.53 20.99 13.59
N ALA A 350 11.72 20.79 14.16
CA ALA A 350 12.39 21.78 15.00
C ALA A 350 12.91 22.97 14.18
N GLU A 351 13.30 22.73 12.93
CA GLU A 351 13.90 23.73 12.04
C GLU A 351 13.10 23.89 10.76
N ASP A 352 13.05 25.12 10.24
CA ASP A 352 12.47 25.41 8.95
C ASP A 352 13.48 25.08 7.84
N VAL A 353 12.98 24.49 6.75
CA VAL A 353 13.78 24.20 5.55
C VAL A 353 14.05 25.47 4.74
N LEU A 354 13.11 26.40 4.77
CA LEU A 354 13.23 27.75 4.20
C LEU A 354 12.89 28.76 5.28
N GLN A 355 13.68 29.84 5.39
CA GLN A 355 13.56 30.83 6.46
C GLN A 355 13.56 32.23 5.87
N HIS A 356 12.44 32.94 6.03
CA HIS A 356 12.30 34.36 5.66
C HIS A 356 12.79 34.66 4.25
N ILE A 357 12.31 33.92 3.25
CA ILE A 357 12.68 34.10 1.85
C ILE A 357 11.92 35.32 1.28
N ASP A 358 12.69 36.34 0.89
CA ASP A 358 12.25 37.47 0.08
C ASP A 358 12.97 37.42 -1.27
N LEU A 359 12.22 37.10 -2.34
CA LEU A 359 12.80 36.94 -3.68
C LEU A 359 11.78 37.34 -4.74
N ARG A 360 12.22 38.14 -5.73
CA ARG A 360 11.41 38.52 -6.88
C ARG A 360 12.09 38.11 -8.16
N ILE A 361 11.32 37.45 -9.04
CA ILE A 361 11.73 36.96 -10.35
C ILE A 361 10.80 37.60 -11.39
N GLU A 362 11.40 38.32 -12.32
CA GLU A 362 10.62 38.99 -13.38
C GLU A 362 10.14 37.98 -14.43
N SER A 363 9.01 38.28 -15.07
CA SER A 363 8.45 37.45 -16.13
C SER A 363 9.38 37.38 -17.33
N GLY A 364 9.58 36.20 -17.90
CA GLY A 364 10.41 35.97 -19.07
C GLY A 364 11.92 35.92 -18.80
N SER A 365 12.35 36.00 -17.52
CA SER A 365 13.77 35.89 -17.15
C SER A 365 14.19 34.43 -16.91
N THR A 366 15.47 34.16 -17.13
CA THR A 366 16.13 32.90 -16.76
C THR A 366 16.86 33.07 -15.45
N VAL A 367 16.51 32.30 -14.42
CA VAL A 367 17.09 32.38 -13.10
C VAL A 367 17.73 31.06 -12.71
N GLY A 368 19.03 31.13 -12.38
CA GLY A 368 19.76 30.01 -11.79
C GLY A 368 19.58 29.97 -10.26
N ILE A 369 19.36 28.79 -9.69
CA ILE A 369 19.30 28.60 -8.23
C ILE A 369 20.43 27.67 -7.83
N LEU A 370 21.41 28.19 -7.08
CA LEU A 370 22.61 27.50 -6.64
C LEU A 370 22.63 27.36 -5.12
N GLY A 371 23.34 26.39 -4.60
CA GLY A 371 23.56 26.19 -3.17
C GLY A 371 23.96 24.76 -2.84
N GLY A 372 24.38 24.53 -1.61
CA GLY A 372 24.78 23.22 -1.10
C GLY A 372 23.64 22.18 -1.10
N THR A 373 23.99 20.92 -0.88
CA THR A 373 22.99 19.87 -0.65
C THR A 373 22.24 20.17 0.64
N GLY A 374 20.89 20.12 0.59
CA GLY A 374 20.07 20.44 1.76
C GLY A 374 19.74 21.92 1.95
N SER A 375 20.23 22.85 1.12
CA SER A 375 19.95 24.29 1.25
C SER A 375 18.51 24.72 0.92
N GLY A 376 17.59 23.79 0.60
CA GLY A 376 16.18 24.12 0.37
C GLY A 376 15.78 24.42 -1.09
N LYS A 377 16.69 24.25 -2.08
CA LYS A 377 16.43 24.60 -3.51
C LYS A 377 15.17 23.95 -4.08
N SER A 378 15.05 22.62 -3.97
CA SER A 378 13.88 21.89 -4.45
C SER A 378 12.60 22.28 -3.70
N SER A 379 12.72 22.53 -2.39
CA SER A 379 11.58 22.99 -1.59
C SER A 379 11.07 24.35 -2.06
N LEU A 380 11.97 25.28 -2.38
CA LEU A 380 11.62 26.61 -2.89
C LEU A 380 10.77 26.52 -4.15
N VAL A 381 11.19 25.74 -5.14
CA VAL A 381 10.46 25.67 -6.42
C VAL A 381 9.18 24.84 -6.34
N GLN A 382 9.09 23.91 -5.41
CA GLN A 382 7.87 23.12 -5.17
C GLN A 382 6.71 23.97 -4.63
N LEU A 383 7.02 25.08 -3.92
CA LEU A 383 6.02 26.04 -3.46
C LEU A 383 5.39 26.82 -4.63
N ILE A 384 6.13 27.08 -5.71
CA ILE A 384 5.64 27.81 -6.90
C ILE A 384 4.49 27.05 -7.59
N ALA A 385 4.64 25.71 -7.74
CA ALA A 385 3.60 24.84 -8.31
C ALA A 385 2.55 24.41 -7.27
N ARG A 386 2.62 24.96 -6.06
CA ARG A 386 1.77 24.61 -4.93
C ARG A 386 1.69 23.10 -4.74
N LEU A 387 2.85 22.41 -4.75
CA LEU A 387 2.96 21.01 -4.33
C LEU A 387 2.94 20.91 -2.80
N TYR A 388 3.41 21.96 -2.13
CA TYR A 388 3.28 22.26 -0.71
C TYR A 388 2.83 23.71 -0.55
N ASP A 389 2.18 24.04 0.57
CA ASP A 389 1.88 25.41 0.98
C ASP A 389 2.98 25.93 1.91
N ALA A 390 3.33 27.22 1.79
CA ALA A 390 4.23 27.88 2.72
C ALA A 390 3.67 27.84 4.15
N THR A 391 4.55 27.64 5.14
CA THR A 391 4.17 27.67 6.55
C THR A 391 3.85 29.10 7.00
N GLU A 392 4.67 30.05 6.56
CA GLU A 392 4.49 31.49 6.81
C GLU A 392 4.76 32.26 5.52
N GLY A 393 4.21 33.47 5.41
CA GLY A 393 4.36 34.32 4.23
C GLY A 393 3.47 33.95 3.06
N ALA A 394 3.83 34.43 1.87
CA ALA A 394 3.06 34.23 0.64
C ALA A 394 3.95 34.03 -0.59
N VAL A 395 3.57 33.07 -1.44
CA VAL A 395 4.19 32.86 -2.76
C VAL A 395 3.21 33.36 -3.83
N LEU A 396 3.66 34.29 -4.66
CA LEU A 396 2.86 34.87 -5.71
C LEU A 396 3.38 34.42 -7.08
N VAL A 397 2.46 34.13 -7.99
CA VAL A 397 2.73 33.87 -9.42
C VAL A 397 1.80 34.75 -10.23
N GLY A 398 2.35 35.51 -11.20
CA GLY A 398 1.55 36.50 -11.95
C GLY A 398 0.92 37.56 -11.04
N GLY A 399 1.60 37.93 -9.93
CA GLY A 399 1.18 38.94 -8.97
C GLY A 399 0.07 38.54 -8.00
N ARG A 400 -0.33 37.26 -7.97
CA ARG A 400 -1.38 36.74 -7.06
C ARG A 400 -0.88 35.52 -6.29
N ASP A 401 -1.38 35.35 -5.07
CA ASP A 401 -1.03 34.21 -4.20
C ASP A 401 -1.40 32.88 -4.88
N VAL A 402 -0.50 31.90 -4.81
CA VAL A 402 -0.73 30.56 -5.36
C VAL A 402 -1.94 29.85 -4.73
N ARG A 403 -2.34 30.26 -3.54
CA ARG A 403 -3.51 29.74 -2.81
C ARG A 403 -4.85 30.18 -3.40
N ASP A 404 -4.86 31.27 -4.17
CA ASP A 404 -6.06 31.83 -4.79
C ASP A 404 -6.39 31.21 -6.15
N TYR A 405 -5.48 30.46 -6.74
CA TYR A 405 -5.67 29.82 -8.05
C TYR A 405 -6.42 28.49 -7.95
N ASP A 406 -7.13 28.14 -9.03
CA ASP A 406 -7.48 26.75 -9.31
C ASP A 406 -6.18 25.96 -9.48
N LEU A 407 -6.07 24.82 -8.77
CA LEU A 407 -4.84 24.01 -8.76
C LEU A 407 -4.48 23.46 -10.15
N ALA A 408 -5.47 23.10 -10.96
CA ALA A 408 -5.21 22.61 -12.31
C ALA A 408 -4.68 23.75 -13.18
N ALA A 409 -5.32 24.93 -13.14
CA ALA A 409 -4.91 26.10 -13.91
C ALA A 409 -3.51 26.60 -13.50
N LEU A 410 -3.20 26.64 -12.20
CA LEU A 410 -1.86 27.00 -11.72
C LEU A 410 -0.82 25.99 -12.22
N ARG A 411 -1.07 24.70 -12.03
CA ARG A 411 -0.14 23.64 -12.42
C ARG A 411 -0.03 23.49 -13.93
N ASP A 412 -1.03 23.93 -14.71
CA ASP A 412 -0.91 24.01 -16.17
C ASP A 412 -0.02 25.16 -16.60
N ALA A 413 -0.03 26.27 -15.89
CA ALA A 413 0.85 27.41 -16.14
C ALA A 413 2.30 27.19 -15.64
N VAL A 414 2.52 26.27 -14.69
CA VAL A 414 3.83 25.96 -14.12
C VAL A 414 4.24 24.54 -14.52
N GLY A 415 5.22 24.44 -15.41
CA GLY A 415 5.85 23.18 -15.79
C GLY A 415 7.05 22.88 -14.90
N ILE A 416 7.08 21.72 -14.29
CA ILE A 416 8.22 21.29 -13.45
C ILE A 416 8.77 19.96 -13.93
N VAL A 417 10.09 19.89 -14.15
CA VAL A 417 10.84 18.66 -14.34
C VAL A 417 11.47 18.31 -13.00
N LEU A 418 10.92 17.30 -12.34
CA LEU A 418 11.35 16.88 -11.00
C LEU A 418 12.72 16.17 -11.04
N GLN A 419 13.47 16.23 -9.96
CA GLN A 419 14.75 15.54 -9.79
C GLN A 419 14.64 14.03 -10.06
N LYS A 420 13.57 13.38 -9.54
CA LYS A 420 13.28 11.97 -9.81
C LYS A 420 12.39 11.85 -11.04
N ASN A 421 13.02 11.64 -12.20
CA ASN A 421 12.31 11.47 -13.46
C ASN A 421 11.55 10.15 -13.53
N VAL A 422 10.26 10.21 -13.86
CA VAL A 422 9.37 9.04 -13.97
C VAL A 422 8.71 9.02 -15.34
N LEU A 423 8.88 7.90 -16.06
CA LEU A 423 8.11 7.58 -17.26
C LEU A 423 7.16 6.41 -16.93
N PHE A 424 6.00 6.43 -17.56
CA PHE A 424 4.99 5.39 -17.39
C PHE A 424 5.21 4.28 -18.43
N THR A 425 4.77 3.08 -18.11
CA THR A 425 4.69 1.97 -19.06
C THR A 425 3.74 2.34 -20.19
N GLY A 426 4.15 2.11 -21.43
CA GLY A 426 3.43 2.49 -22.64
C GLY A 426 4.37 3.04 -23.69
N THR A 427 3.86 3.71 -24.71
CA THR A 427 4.66 4.27 -25.79
C THR A 427 5.33 5.59 -25.41
N VAL A 428 6.35 6.00 -26.16
CA VAL A 428 6.95 7.34 -26.07
C VAL A 428 5.87 8.41 -26.30
N ARG A 429 5.01 8.22 -27.30
CA ARG A 429 3.85 9.08 -27.60
C ARG A 429 2.96 9.30 -26.38
N GLU A 430 2.50 8.21 -25.77
CA GLU A 430 1.64 8.27 -24.57
C GLU A 430 2.31 9.03 -23.43
N ASN A 431 3.60 8.83 -23.23
CA ASN A 431 4.36 9.55 -22.21
C ASN A 431 4.48 11.06 -22.50
N LEU A 432 4.69 11.44 -23.75
CA LEU A 432 4.78 12.84 -24.16
C LEU A 432 3.40 13.53 -24.09
N GLN A 433 2.33 12.84 -24.45
CA GLN A 433 0.95 13.34 -24.39
C GLN A 433 0.46 13.63 -22.97
N TRP A 434 1.16 13.21 -21.93
CA TRP A 434 0.90 13.72 -20.57
C TRP A 434 1.13 15.23 -20.45
N GLY A 435 2.01 15.82 -21.27
CA GLY A 435 2.18 17.27 -21.35
C GLY A 435 1.04 17.96 -22.07
N ASN A 436 0.62 17.40 -23.21
CA ASN A 436 -0.52 17.86 -24.00
C ASN A 436 -1.20 16.67 -24.70
N PRO A 437 -2.38 16.22 -24.22
CA PRO A 437 -3.10 15.08 -24.81
C PRO A 437 -3.53 15.29 -26.27
N GLN A 438 -3.57 16.53 -26.75
CA GLN A 438 -4.00 16.89 -28.09
C GLN A 438 -2.83 17.21 -29.03
N ALA A 439 -1.58 17.03 -28.56
CA ALA A 439 -0.39 17.35 -29.36
C ALA A 439 -0.34 16.52 -30.64
N SER A 440 -0.13 17.19 -31.75
CA SER A 440 0.14 16.58 -33.06
C SER A 440 1.52 15.92 -33.08
N ASP A 441 1.76 15.02 -34.06
CA ASP A 441 3.05 14.37 -34.22
C ASP A 441 4.18 15.39 -34.48
N ASP A 442 3.87 16.48 -35.20
CA ASP A 442 4.83 17.56 -35.46
C ASP A 442 5.23 18.30 -34.19
N GLU A 443 4.28 18.55 -33.28
CA GLU A 443 4.53 19.15 -31.94
C GLU A 443 5.32 18.19 -31.06
N LEU A 444 4.97 16.89 -31.05
CA LEU A 444 5.71 15.88 -30.30
C LEU A 444 7.16 15.80 -30.76
N LEU A 445 7.39 15.77 -32.08
CA LEU A 445 8.74 15.76 -32.64
C LEU A 445 9.49 17.08 -32.41
N ALA A 446 8.80 18.22 -32.44
CA ALA A 446 9.41 19.51 -32.10
C ALA A 446 9.90 19.55 -30.64
N ALA A 447 9.08 19.06 -29.69
CA ALA A 447 9.47 18.95 -28.29
C ALA A 447 10.63 17.94 -28.11
N CYS A 448 10.62 16.83 -28.85
CA CYS A 448 11.72 15.87 -28.86
C CYS A 448 13.04 16.53 -29.33
N ARG A 449 13.02 17.34 -30.40
CA ARG A 449 14.20 18.09 -30.88
C ARG A 449 14.67 19.11 -29.85
N ALA A 450 13.76 19.84 -29.23
CA ALA A 450 14.11 20.83 -28.19
C ALA A 450 14.79 20.20 -26.97
N ALA A 451 14.44 18.97 -26.63
CA ALA A 451 15.05 18.19 -25.53
C ALA A 451 16.15 17.23 -26.03
N CYS A 452 16.61 17.31 -27.26
CA CYS A 452 17.61 16.43 -27.89
C CYS A 452 17.24 14.92 -27.80
N VAL A 453 15.95 14.60 -27.80
CA VAL A 453 15.45 13.21 -27.79
C VAL A 453 15.62 12.58 -29.17
N ASP A 454 15.59 13.38 -30.26
CA ASP A 454 15.78 12.98 -31.64
C ASP A 454 17.09 12.21 -31.87
N GLU A 455 18.14 12.47 -31.10
CA GLU A 455 19.43 11.75 -31.17
C GLU A 455 19.30 10.24 -30.90
N PHE A 456 18.27 9.81 -30.22
CA PHE A 456 18.05 8.40 -29.85
C PHE A 456 16.63 7.88 -30.10
N LEU A 457 15.69 8.74 -30.50
CA LEU A 457 14.28 8.42 -30.70
C LEU A 457 14.07 7.20 -31.60
N ASP A 458 14.76 7.16 -32.74
CA ASP A 458 14.65 6.04 -33.69
C ASP A 458 15.16 4.73 -33.12
N ARG A 459 16.18 4.78 -32.25
CA ARG A 459 16.75 3.59 -31.61
C ARG A 459 15.80 2.93 -30.59
N ILE A 460 14.89 3.71 -30.04
CA ILE A 460 13.88 3.22 -29.10
C ILE A 460 12.53 2.92 -29.78
N GLY A 461 12.46 2.95 -31.12
CA GLY A 461 11.26 2.63 -31.89
C GLY A 461 10.40 3.84 -32.29
N GLY A 462 10.94 5.05 -32.27
CA GLY A 462 10.21 6.27 -32.61
C GLY A 462 9.19 6.68 -31.57
N LEU A 463 8.18 7.45 -31.95
CA LEU A 463 7.09 7.87 -31.07
C LEU A 463 6.26 6.68 -30.52
N ASP A 464 6.15 5.61 -31.29
CA ASP A 464 5.38 4.42 -30.97
C ASP A 464 6.23 3.32 -30.29
N GLY A 465 7.52 3.63 -29.99
CA GLY A 465 8.41 2.76 -29.25
C GLY A 465 7.91 2.51 -27.82
N GLU A 466 7.89 1.25 -27.37
CA GLU A 466 7.39 0.85 -26.06
C GLU A 466 8.45 1.06 -24.96
N LEU A 467 8.04 1.68 -23.88
CA LEU A 467 8.79 1.84 -22.64
C LEU A 467 8.28 0.84 -21.60
N GLY A 468 9.16 -0.05 -21.16
CA GLY A 468 8.83 -1.07 -20.16
C GLY A 468 8.63 -0.50 -18.74
N GLN A 469 8.23 -1.37 -17.82
CA GLN A 469 8.03 -1.01 -16.43
C GLN A 469 9.32 -0.42 -15.81
N GLY A 470 9.19 0.71 -15.10
CA GLY A 470 10.33 1.43 -14.54
C GLY A 470 11.22 2.10 -15.59
N SER A 471 10.72 2.27 -16.83
CA SER A 471 11.45 2.82 -17.99
C SER A 471 12.59 1.89 -18.44
N ALA A 472 12.38 0.57 -18.39
CA ALA A 472 13.31 -0.40 -18.96
C ALA A 472 13.51 -0.10 -20.45
N GLY A 473 14.77 -0.08 -20.88
CA GLY A 473 15.16 0.20 -22.28
C GLY A 473 15.68 1.61 -22.55
N VAL A 474 15.60 2.54 -21.58
CA VAL A 474 16.18 3.88 -21.70
C VAL A 474 17.16 4.18 -20.56
N SER A 475 18.26 4.89 -20.89
CA SER A 475 19.23 5.33 -19.88
C SER A 475 18.68 6.48 -19.03
N GLY A 476 19.34 6.77 -17.89
CA GLY A 476 18.95 7.89 -17.01
C GLY A 476 18.85 9.23 -17.76
N GLY A 477 19.85 9.58 -18.58
CA GLY A 477 19.85 10.81 -19.37
C GLY A 477 18.77 10.81 -20.47
N GLN A 478 18.48 9.67 -21.10
CA GLN A 478 17.39 9.54 -22.07
C GLN A 478 16.03 9.75 -21.40
N LYS A 479 15.82 9.14 -20.25
CA LYS A 479 14.62 9.32 -19.42
C LYS A 479 14.41 10.77 -19.03
N GLN A 480 15.46 11.44 -18.64
CA GLN A 480 15.46 12.84 -18.27
C GLN A 480 15.05 13.74 -19.44
N ARG A 481 15.66 13.53 -20.63
CA ARG A 481 15.31 14.25 -21.86
C ARG A 481 13.86 14.04 -22.29
N LEU A 482 13.32 12.84 -22.16
CA LEU A 482 11.89 12.57 -22.40
C LEU A 482 10.97 13.32 -21.41
N CYS A 483 11.35 13.41 -20.13
CA CYS A 483 10.60 14.20 -19.16
C CYS A 483 10.66 15.71 -19.45
N ILE A 484 11.80 16.22 -19.95
CA ILE A 484 11.93 17.61 -20.43
C ILE A 484 10.99 17.83 -21.63
N ALA A 485 11.04 16.98 -22.67
CA ALA A 485 10.16 17.08 -23.84
C ALA A 485 8.67 17.09 -23.44
N ARG A 486 8.27 16.21 -22.51
CA ARG A 486 6.91 16.16 -21.95
C ARG A 486 6.51 17.48 -21.31
N THR A 487 7.40 18.10 -20.54
CA THR A 487 7.12 19.36 -19.85
C THR A 487 7.05 20.53 -20.83
N LEU A 488 7.86 20.54 -21.87
CA LEU A 488 7.83 21.58 -22.92
C LEU A 488 6.50 21.59 -23.70
N LEU A 489 5.91 20.43 -23.95
CA LEU A 489 4.60 20.29 -24.61
C LEU A 489 3.44 20.97 -23.88
N LYS A 490 3.63 21.27 -22.61
CA LYS A 490 2.65 21.97 -21.78
C LYS A 490 2.57 23.46 -22.08
N HIS A 491 3.58 24.03 -22.75
CA HIS A 491 3.74 25.47 -23.03
C HIS A 491 3.53 26.34 -21.77
N PRO A 492 4.25 26.02 -20.67
CA PRO A 492 4.01 26.69 -19.39
C PRO A 492 4.56 28.13 -19.41
N ARG A 493 3.98 29.00 -18.57
CA ARG A 493 4.50 30.36 -18.33
C ARG A 493 5.73 30.38 -17.43
N VAL A 494 5.80 29.40 -16.52
CA VAL A 494 6.95 29.17 -15.64
C VAL A 494 7.47 27.76 -15.90
N LEU A 495 8.75 27.63 -16.20
CA LEU A 495 9.40 26.36 -16.48
C LEU A 495 10.50 26.12 -15.43
N ILE A 496 10.40 25.04 -14.68
CA ILE A 496 11.29 24.71 -13.57
C ILE A 496 12.04 23.42 -13.88
N PHE A 497 13.36 23.48 -13.78
CA PHE A 497 14.28 22.34 -13.91
C PHE A 497 14.92 22.06 -12.54
N ASP A 498 14.42 21.06 -11.81
CA ASP A 498 14.95 20.67 -10.50
C ASP A 498 16.04 19.60 -10.68
N ASP A 499 17.30 20.03 -10.76
CA ASP A 499 18.50 19.17 -10.96
C ASP A 499 18.33 18.19 -12.11
N SER A 500 17.57 18.61 -13.12
CA SER A 500 17.03 17.73 -14.15
C SER A 500 17.97 17.55 -15.36
N THR A 501 19.20 18.03 -15.30
CA THR A 501 20.24 17.83 -16.33
C THR A 501 21.48 17.12 -15.78
N SER A 502 21.48 16.71 -14.53
CA SER A 502 22.64 16.09 -13.85
C SER A 502 23.09 14.76 -14.46
N ALA A 503 22.17 14.01 -15.10
CA ALA A 503 22.47 12.75 -15.79
C ALA A 503 22.71 12.92 -17.31
N VAL A 504 22.69 14.16 -17.82
CA VAL A 504 22.98 14.51 -19.21
C VAL A 504 24.41 15.00 -19.34
N ASP A 505 25.08 14.70 -20.45
CA ASP A 505 26.42 15.22 -20.72
C ASP A 505 26.38 16.74 -20.96
N MET A 506 27.52 17.41 -20.70
CA MET A 506 27.60 18.88 -20.75
C MET A 506 27.27 19.49 -22.13
N ALA A 507 27.61 18.81 -23.20
CA ALA A 507 27.32 19.30 -24.54
C ALA A 507 25.83 19.25 -24.87
N THR A 508 25.16 18.18 -24.48
CA THR A 508 23.70 18.03 -24.63
C THR A 508 22.94 18.98 -23.70
N ASP A 509 23.40 19.17 -22.44
CA ASP A 509 22.82 20.13 -21.52
C ASP A 509 22.89 21.58 -22.09
N ALA A 510 24.02 21.98 -22.64
CA ALA A 510 24.14 23.28 -23.27
C ALA A 510 23.19 23.49 -24.46
N LYS A 511 22.98 22.48 -25.30
CA LYS A 511 22.00 22.52 -26.42
C LYS A 511 20.57 22.66 -25.90
N ILE A 512 20.23 21.88 -24.89
CA ILE A 512 18.88 21.94 -24.27
C ILE A 512 18.63 23.34 -23.71
N ARG A 513 19.58 23.93 -22.97
CA ARG A 513 19.46 25.29 -22.44
C ARG A 513 19.34 26.34 -23.55
N GLU A 514 20.10 26.21 -24.64
CA GLU A 514 19.97 27.09 -25.80
C GLU A 514 18.56 27.01 -26.44
N HIS A 515 17.97 25.82 -26.54
CA HIS A 515 16.60 25.65 -27.03
C HIS A 515 15.56 26.24 -26.07
N ILE A 516 15.74 26.08 -24.78
CA ILE A 516 14.83 26.59 -23.74
C ILE A 516 14.87 28.13 -23.70
N ALA A 517 16.06 28.74 -23.81
CA ALA A 517 16.21 30.20 -23.83
C ALA A 517 15.51 30.88 -25.02
N ARG A 518 15.16 30.11 -26.07
CA ARG A 518 14.40 30.60 -27.24
C ARG A 518 12.89 30.52 -27.06
N ILE A 519 12.37 29.96 -25.94
CA ILE A 519 10.94 29.89 -25.69
C ILE A 519 10.46 31.30 -25.32
N PRO A 520 9.57 31.92 -26.11
CA PRO A 520 9.12 33.27 -25.82
C PRO A 520 8.26 33.32 -24.56
N ASP A 521 8.39 34.39 -23.79
CA ASP A 521 7.54 34.73 -22.63
C ASP A 521 7.54 33.71 -21.47
N ALA A 522 8.43 32.70 -21.47
CA ALA A 522 8.54 31.74 -20.39
C ALA A 522 9.60 32.20 -19.36
N THR A 523 9.20 32.21 -18.09
CA THR A 523 10.16 32.37 -16.97
C THR A 523 10.80 31.02 -16.69
N VAL A 524 12.12 30.94 -16.70
CA VAL A 524 12.87 29.68 -16.55
C VAL A 524 13.64 29.67 -15.24
N LEU A 525 13.42 28.65 -14.42
CA LEU A 525 14.20 28.42 -13.19
C LEU A 525 15.02 27.15 -13.37
N ILE A 526 16.33 27.27 -13.19
CA ILE A 526 17.29 26.16 -13.30
C ILE A 526 17.92 25.93 -11.92
N ILE A 527 17.54 24.86 -11.28
CA ILE A 527 18.26 24.40 -10.08
C ILE A 527 19.41 23.51 -10.54
N ALA A 528 20.62 23.91 -10.20
CA ALA A 528 21.81 23.15 -10.53
C ALA A 528 22.77 23.08 -9.35
N GLN A 529 23.57 22.03 -9.34
CA GLN A 529 24.71 21.88 -8.44
C GLN A 529 26.00 22.37 -9.10
N ARG A 530 26.00 22.48 -10.46
CA ARG A 530 27.15 22.94 -11.23
C ARG A 530 26.96 24.39 -11.66
N ILE A 531 27.95 25.22 -11.40
CA ILE A 531 27.92 26.63 -11.82
C ILE A 531 27.80 26.77 -13.33
N ALA A 532 28.48 25.91 -14.11
CA ALA A 532 28.40 25.90 -15.57
C ALA A 532 26.96 25.78 -16.13
N SER A 533 26.02 25.26 -15.36
CA SER A 533 24.62 25.14 -15.77
C SER A 533 23.82 26.42 -15.55
N VAL A 534 24.30 27.37 -14.74
CA VAL A 534 23.56 28.59 -14.37
C VAL A 534 24.34 29.89 -14.64
N MET A 535 25.61 29.82 -15.07
CA MET A 535 26.44 31.01 -15.26
C MET A 535 25.94 31.96 -16.34
N ASP A 536 25.17 31.46 -17.31
CA ASP A 536 24.60 32.25 -18.41
C ASP A 536 23.17 32.76 -18.09
N ALA A 537 22.68 32.51 -16.86
CA ALA A 537 21.35 32.99 -16.43
C ALA A 537 21.34 34.51 -16.21
N ASP A 538 20.20 35.16 -16.47
CA ASP A 538 20.02 36.62 -16.24
C ASP A 538 20.29 37.00 -14.78
N ARG A 539 19.91 36.10 -13.85
CA ARG A 539 20.16 36.22 -12.41
C ARG A 539 20.46 34.86 -11.82
N ILE A 540 21.31 34.86 -10.81
CA ILE A 540 21.62 33.68 -10.00
C ILE A 540 21.24 33.96 -8.57
N VAL A 541 20.51 33.05 -7.94
CA VAL A 541 20.14 33.07 -6.54
C VAL A 541 21.00 32.04 -5.81
N VAL A 542 21.77 32.50 -4.83
CA VAL A 542 22.55 31.65 -3.95
C VAL A 542 21.76 31.35 -2.69
N LEU A 543 21.43 30.09 -2.49
CA LEU A 543 20.74 29.61 -1.29
C LEU A 543 21.72 28.93 -0.34
N ASP A 544 21.73 29.35 0.91
CA ASP A 544 22.51 28.72 1.96
C ASP A 544 21.67 28.61 3.24
N ASP A 545 21.70 27.44 3.85
CA ASP A 545 20.97 27.11 5.09
C ASP A 545 19.51 27.62 5.12
N GLY A 546 18.79 27.39 4.01
CA GLY A 546 17.38 27.79 3.88
C GLY A 546 17.12 29.27 3.68
N ARG A 547 18.15 30.09 3.41
CA ARG A 547 18.05 31.55 3.20
C ARG A 547 18.63 31.97 1.86
N VAL A 548 18.16 33.08 1.33
CA VAL A 548 18.79 33.75 0.19
C VAL A 548 20.02 34.49 0.68
N HIS A 549 21.21 34.02 0.29
CA HIS A 549 22.49 34.64 0.64
C HIS A 549 22.85 35.76 -0.33
N GLY A 550 22.69 35.55 -1.63
CA GLY A 550 22.99 36.51 -2.66
C GLY A 550 22.11 36.37 -3.90
N VAL A 551 21.89 37.48 -4.59
CA VAL A 551 21.21 37.52 -5.89
C VAL A 551 21.96 38.46 -6.83
N GLY A 552 22.39 37.99 -7.99
CA GLY A 552 23.14 38.81 -8.94
C GLY A 552 23.43 38.05 -10.24
N THR A 553 24.17 38.69 -11.13
CA THR A 553 24.76 38.03 -12.30
C THR A 553 25.98 37.21 -11.86
N HIS A 554 26.48 36.35 -12.77
CA HIS A 554 27.72 35.61 -12.52
C HIS A 554 28.89 36.51 -12.07
N GLU A 555 29.08 37.64 -12.78
CA GLU A 555 30.15 38.59 -12.50
C GLU A 555 29.96 39.29 -11.16
N GLU A 556 28.75 39.72 -10.84
CA GLU A 556 28.41 40.40 -9.56
C GLU A 556 28.66 39.47 -8.37
N LEU A 557 28.21 38.21 -8.45
CA LEU A 557 28.40 37.23 -7.38
C LEU A 557 29.84 36.78 -7.25
N LEU A 558 30.55 36.64 -8.36
CA LEU A 558 32.00 36.31 -8.31
C LEU A 558 32.80 37.43 -7.67
N ALA A 559 32.38 38.69 -7.78
CA ALA A 559 33.04 39.83 -7.16
C ALA A 559 32.64 40.04 -5.69
N GLY A 560 31.42 39.70 -5.28
CA GLY A 560 30.85 40.12 -4.01
C GLY A 560 30.31 39.05 -3.07
N ASP A 561 30.10 37.80 -3.54
CA ASP A 561 29.50 36.74 -2.73
C ASP A 561 30.54 35.66 -2.40
N ASN A 562 30.83 35.49 -1.11
CA ASN A 562 31.87 34.55 -0.64
C ASN A 562 31.47 33.08 -0.86
N ILE A 563 30.18 32.74 -0.71
CA ILE A 563 29.70 31.37 -0.90
C ILE A 563 29.75 30.99 -2.39
N TYR A 564 29.34 31.91 -3.26
CA TYR A 564 29.45 31.70 -4.70
C TYR A 564 30.91 31.53 -5.16
N GLN A 565 31.83 32.37 -4.61
CA GLN A 565 33.26 32.25 -4.88
C GLN A 565 33.85 30.91 -4.44
N GLU A 566 33.46 30.42 -3.26
CA GLU A 566 33.92 29.13 -2.74
C GLU A 566 33.45 27.95 -3.64
N ILE A 567 32.15 27.95 -4.02
CA ILE A 567 31.61 26.94 -4.93
C ILE A 567 32.33 27.02 -6.29
N TYR A 568 32.57 28.22 -6.82
CA TYR A 568 33.23 28.41 -8.10
C TYR A 568 34.68 27.91 -8.06
N ALA A 569 35.45 28.31 -7.03
CA ALA A 569 36.82 27.87 -6.85
C ALA A 569 36.94 26.34 -6.75
N SER A 570 36.12 25.73 -5.93
CA SER A 570 36.07 24.28 -5.78
C SER A 570 35.79 23.53 -7.10
N GLN A 571 34.85 24.03 -7.92
CA GLN A 571 34.51 23.38 -9.20
C GLN A 571 35.57 23.63 -10.27
N MET A 572 36.23 24.79 -10.29
CA MET A 572 37.30 25.10 -11.25
C MET A 572 38.61 24.37 -10.92
N GLU A 573 38.93 24.20 -9.63
CA GLU A 573 40.08 23.39 -9.20
C GLU A 573 39.89 21.92 -9.62
N PHE A 574 38.70 21.38 -9.46
CA PHE A 574 38.37 20.02 -9.90
C PHE A 574 38.50 19.88 -11.43
N ALA A 575 38.04 20.86 -12.20
CA ALA A 575 38.14 20.84 -13.67
C ALA A 575 39.61 20.89 -14.14
N ARG A 576 40.44 21.75 -13.53
CA ARG A 576 41.88 21.82 -13.81
C ARG A 576 42.62 20.51 -13.52
N ASN A 577 42.28 19.86 -12.41
CA ASN A 577 42.92 18.60 -12.01
C ASN A 577 42.48 17.45 -12.94
N ALA A 578 41.25 17.47 -13.49
CA ALA A 578 40.76 16.50 -14.45
C ALA A 578 41.47 16.64 -15.80
N ASP A 579 41.70 17.89 -16.30
CA ASP A 579 42.43 18.15 -17.52
C ASP A 579 43.93 17.86 -17.41
N ALA A 580 44.49 18.02 -16.20
CA ALA A 580 45.91 17.72 -15.92
C ALA A 580 46.20 16.22 -15.79
N GLY A 581 45.16 15.39 -15.53
CA GLY A 581 45.29 13.94 -15.39
C GLY A 581 45.34 13.14 -16.67
N ASP A 582 44.99 13.75 -17.82
CA ASP A 582 44.99 13.06 -19.14
C ASP A 582 46.33 13.25 -19.91
N GLY A 583 47.34 13.85 -19.31
CA GLY A 583 48.62 14.20 -19.94
C GLY A 583 49.89 13.57 -19.34
N SER A 584 49.82 12.64 -18.39
CA SER A 584 51.02 12.00 -17.81
C SER A 584 50.85 10.50 -17.59
N ASP A 585 51.03 9.78 -18.68
CA ASP A 585 51.47 8.38 -18.66
C ASP A 585 53.01 8.39 -18.60
N ASP A 586 53.59 8.59 -17.39
CA ASP A 586 54.97 8.23 -17.03
C ASP A 586 55.13 8.38 -15.53
N GLY A 587 55.39 7.27 -14.83
CA GLY A 587 55.98 7.28 -13.49
C GLY A 587 55.23 6.57 -12.37
N CYS A 588 55.23 5.25 -12.41
CA CYS A 588 55.14 4.45 -11.17
C CYS A 588 56.23 4.85 -10.19
N ALA A 589 55.90 5.65 -9.16
CA ALA A 589 56.67 5.63 -7.89
C ALA A 589 55.91 6.37 -6.79
N ASN A 590 55.60 5.62 -5.76
CA ASN A 590 55.06 6.01 -4.45
C ASN A 590 53.56 5.76 -4.18
N ASP A 591 53.23 4.49 -4.15
CA ASP A 591 52.04 4.00 -3.43
C ASP A 591 52.51 3.37 -2.10
N PRO A 592 52.12 3.89 -0.93
CA PRO A 592 52.52 3.33 0.37
C PRO A 592 51.88 2.00 0.74
N PHE A 593 51.04 1.43 -0.13
CA PHE A 593 50.37 0.13 0.08
C PHE A 593 50.89 -1.04 -0.79
N SER A 594 52.02 -0.87 -1.51
CA SER A 594 52.56 -1.92 -2.41
C SER A 594 53.50 -2.94 -1.72
N SER A 595 53.54 -3.04 -0.39
CA SER A 595 54.50 -3.92 0.34
C SER A 595 53.90 -5.25 0.84
N VAL A 596 52.74 -5.69 0.37
CA VAL A 596 52.19 -7.00 0.74
C VAL A 596 51.65 -7.72 -0.51
N ALA A 597 52.51 -8.21 -1.39
CA ALA A 597 52.25 -9.34 -2.29
C ALA A 597 53.47 -9.59 -3.21
N CYS A 598 54.55 -10.10 -2.65
CA CYS A 598 55.54 -10.82 -3.44
C CYS A 598 56.03 -12.00 -2.61
N GLY A 599 55.34 -13.09 -2.69
CA GLY A 599 55.70 -14.42 -2.14
C GLY A 599 55.48 -15.47 -3.21
N SER A 600 56.58 -16.04 -3.61
CA SER A 600 56.89 -16.98 -4.68
C SER A 600 55.91 -18.15 -4.84
N PRO A 601 55.89 -18.82 -6.01
CA PRO A 601 55.05 -19.98 -6.30
C PRO A 601 55.65 -21.23 -5.66
N LEU A 602 54.83 -22.01 -4.99
CA LEU A 602 55.12 -23.39 -4.65
C LEU A 602 54.38 -24.31 -5.61
N GLU A 603 55.21 -25.11 -6.30
CA GLU A 603 54.83 -26.22 -7.14
C GLU A 603 54.15 -27.35 -6.36
N GLY A 604 53.26 -28.06 -7.03
CA GLY A 604 53.19 -29.51 -7.01
C GLY A 604 52.23 -30.15 -6.01
N GLY A 605 51.32 -30.95 -6.50
CA GLY A 605 50.79 -32.09 -5.72
C GLY A 605 49.35 -32.45 -5.98
N GLU A 606 49.10 -33.13 -7.06
CA GLU A 606 48.27 -34.36 -7.23
C GLU A 606 47.17 -34.74 -6.21
N ARG A 607 45.96 -34.93 -6.82
CA ARG A 607 45.03 -36.10 -6.71
C ARG A 607 44.37 -36.46 -5.38
N HIS A 608 43.14 -36.65 -5.54
CA HIS A 608 42.16 -37.66 -5.08
C HIS A 608 41.03 -37.18 -4.19
N ALA A 609 39.93 -37.58 -4.71
CA ALA A 609 38.60 -38.01 -4.35
C ALA A 609 37.50 -36.95 -4.43
#